data_16371580efb20d975cbd8b7c26616d1f
#
_entry.id   16371580efb20d975cbd8b7c26616d1f
#
_cell.length_a   1.000
_cell.length_b   1.000
_cell.length_c   1.000
_cell.angle_alpha   90.00
_cell.angle_beta   90.00
_cell.angle_gamma   90.00
#
_symmetry.space_group_name_H-M   'P 1'
#
loop_
_entity.id
_entity.type
_entity.pdbx_description
1 polymer ?
#
loop_
_entity_poly.entity_id
_entity_poly.type
_entity_poly.pdbx_seq_one_letter_code
_entity_poly.pdbx_strand_id
1 'polypeptide(L)'
;MINRRSFVRSSGAAMIASSTLYRSVESQSPQSEPLDVIDCHTHFYDPSRPQGVPWPAQGTKLYRTVLPEHLRSLKQYHPVTGTVIVEASSWVEDNAWLLELAKEDPFIVGIVGRLDPESSDFAKQVGRFSDNELFRGIRISSQQLQKLESQSELGKLSPLSEQGLALDVNGGPDTPATIAKAAKQLPDLRFILNHIGNVEVSSSPPPSEWRKGVELAAANANVYCKISALVEGAARNGRTAPDDVEFYKPYIDVVWNAFGEDRVIYGSNWPVSESAADYYKLQKIVALYVADKGDQATRKFFSRNASAAYRWIERPGRRE
;
A
#
# COMPACT_ATOMS: atom_id res chain seq x y z
N MET A 1 96.89 38.35 37.55
CA MET A 1 96.69 37.58 38.78
C MET A 1 95.31 36.95 38.81
N ILE A 2 95.24 35.65 39.06
CA ILE A 2 94.11 34.84 39.41
C ILE A 2 93.13 34.40 38.31
N ASN A 3 93.37 33.21 37.99
CA ASN A 3 92.67 32.19 37.25
C ASN A 3 91.32 31.76 37.89
N ARG A 4 90.25 31.58 37.16
CA ARG A 4 89.16 30.62 37.53
C ARG A 4 88.56 29.97 36.29
N ARG A 5 88.81 28.69 36.21
CA ARG A 5 88.13 27.75 35.31
C ARG A 5 86.67 27.61 35.77
N SER A 6 85.77 27.63 34.87
CA SER A 6 84.39 27.15 35.09
C SER A 6 84.02 26.07 34.07
N PHE A 7 83.57 24.98 34.68
CA PHE A 7 83.19 23.70 34.13
C PHE A 7 81.86 23.81 33.37
N VAL A 8 81.83 23.42 32.14
CA VAL A 8 80.57 23.34 31.35
C VAL A 8 80.04 21.91 31.54
N ARG A 9 78.87 21.78 32.17
CA ARG A 9 78.12 20.55 32.19
C ARG A 9 77.10 20.62 30.98
N SER A 10 77.28 19.72 30.04
CA SER A 10 76.29 19.47 28.98
C SER A 10 75.14 18.63 29.51
N SER A 11 73.96 19.19 29.57
CA SER A 11 72.72 18.44 29.86
C SER A 11 72.05 18.14 28.53
N GLY A 12 72.06 16.87 28.13
CA GLY A 12 71.30 16.38 26.99
C GLY A 12 69.83 16.33 27.32
N ALA A 13 69.03 17.10 26.60
CA ALA A 13 67.56 16.99 26.64
C ALA A 13 67.12 15.97 25.62
N ALA A 14 66.58 14.85 26.05
CA ALA A 14 65.92 13.87 25.22
C ALA A 14 64.53 14.41 24.86
N MET A 15 64.29 14.75 23.60
CA MET A 15 62.95 15.00 23.05
C MET A 15 62.24 13.68 22.85
N ILE A 16 61.20 13.42 23.67
CA ILE A 16 60.24 12.36 23.44
C ILE A 16 59.21 12.92 22.44
N ALA A 17 59.30 12.47 21.18
CA ALA A 17 58.25 12.73 20.17
C ALA A 17 57.04 11.84 20.46
N SER A 18 55.99 12.41 21.06
CA SER A 18 54.67 11.77 21.16
C SER A 18 53.99 11.84 19.80
N SER A 19 54.05 10.77 19.02
CA SER A 19 53.21 10.59 17.82
C SER A 19 51.78 10.26 18.26
N THR A 20 50.92 11.29 18.28
CA THR A 20 49.48 11.13 18.43
C THR A 20 48.95 10.57 17.11
N LEU A 21 48.68 9.27 17.08
CA LEU A 21 47.94 8.64 16.00
C LEU A 21 46.51 9.18 16.02
N TYR A 22 46.21 10.16 15.17
CA TYR A 22 44.85 10.52 14.79
C TYR A 22 44.27 9.33 14.05
N ARG A 23 43.50 8.50 14.75
CA ARG A 23 42.62 7.52 14.14
C ARG A 23 41.46 8.31 13.56
N SER A 24 41.47 8.53 12.24
CA SER A 24 40.30 9.02 11.49
C SER A 24 39.15 8.01 11.72
N VAL A 25 38.19 8.39 12.55
CA VAL A 25 36.90 7.72 12.61
C VAL A 25 36.21 8.09 11.31
N GLU A 26 36.33 7.22 10.30
CA GLU A 26 35.41 7.28 9.17
C GLU A 26 34.00 7.14 9.75
N SER A 27 33.26 8.24 9.76
CA SER A 27 31.83 8.22 10.02
C SER A 27 31.21 7.46 8.86
N GLN A 28 30.94 6.17 9.06
CA GLN A 28 30.06 5.42 8.17
C GLN A 28 28.74 6.19 8.19
N SER A 29 28.40 6.82 7.07
CA SER A 29 27.06 7.35 6.82
C SER A 29 26.09 6.21 7.17
N PRO A 30 25.04 6.43 7.95
CA PRO A 30 24.07 5.38 8.23
C PRO A 30 23.57 4.88 6.87
N GLN A 31 23.86 3.63 6.56
CA GLN A 31 23.30 2.98 5.38
C GLN A 31 21.79 3.07 5.54
N SER A 32 21.12 3.80 4.64
CA SER A 32 19.68 3.91 4.68
C SER A 32 19.11 2.49 4.59
N GLU A 33 18.26 2.14 5.55
CA GLU A 33 17.56 0.84 5.51
C GLU A 33 16.93 0.61 4.13
N PRO A 34 17.00 -0.60 3.58
CA PRO A 34 16.36 -0.92 2.31
C PRO A 34 14.89 -0.48 2.30
N LEU A 35 14.41 -0.04 1.15
CA LEU A 35 13.00 0.35 1.00
C LEU A 35 12.11 -0.88 1.14
N ASP A 36 11.20 -0.83 2.09
CA ASP A 36 10.17 -1.83 2.27
C ASP A 36 8.97 -1.47 1.37
N VAL A 37 8.55 -2.40 0.50
CA VAL A 37 7.48 -2.17 -0.48
C VAL A 37 6.38 -3.18 -0.29
N ILE A 38 5.24 -2.74 0.25
CA ILE A 38 4.04 -3.54 0.42
C ILE A 38 3.04 -3.17 -0.67
N ASP A 39 2.77 -4.10 -1.57
CA ASP A 39 1.69 -3.93 -2.55
C ASP A 39 0.34 -4.23 -1.91
N CYS A 40 -0.46 -3.19 -1.66
CA CYS A 40 -1.71 -3.32 -0.92
C CYS A 40 -2.93 -3.61 -1.81
N HIS A 41 -2.70 -4.01 -3.06
CA HIS A 41 -3.81 -4.40 -3.94
C HIS A 41 -3.37 -5.39 -5.00
N THR A 42 -3.29 -6.64 -4.61
CA THR A 42 -3.03 -7.78 -5.52
C THR A 42 -4.18 -8.77 -5.45
N HIS A 43 -4.35 -9.55 -6.51
CA HIS A 43 -5.35 -10.61 -6.56
C HIS A 43 -4.67 -11.94 -6.87
N PHE A 44 -4.90 -12.94 -6.02
CA PHE A 44 -4.45 -14.31 -6.26
C PHE A 44 -5.66 -15.23 -6.42
N TYR A 45 -5.58 -16.14 -7.36
CA TYR A 45 -6.64 -17.08 -7.68
C TYR A 45 -6.08 -18.22 -8.52
N ASP A 46 -6.78 -19.37 -8.52
CA ASP A 46 -6.38 -20.55 -9.27
C ASP A 46 -7.59 -21.23 -9.91
N PRO A 47 -7.81 -21.04 -11.24
CA PRO A 47 -8.88 -21.73 -11.97
C PRO A 47 -8.75 -23.23 -12.04
N SER A 48 -7.57 -23.82 -11.73
CA SER A 48 -7.35 -25.25 -11.74
C SER A 48 -7.90 -25.99 -10.52
N ARG A 49 -8.36 -25.24 -9.49
CA ARG A 49 -9.01 -25.83 -8.32
C ARG A 49 -10.26 -26.61 -8.73
N PRO A 50 -10.63 -27.69 -8.04
CA PRO A 50 -11.81 -28.49 -8.40
C PRO A 50 -13.11 -27.68 -8.53
N GLN A 51 -13.30 -26.65 -7.69
CA GLN A 51 -14.44 -25.73 -7.73
C GLN A 51 -14.27 -24.60 -8.77
N GLY A 52 -13.08 -24.44 -9.34
CA GLY A 52 -12.74 -23.32 -10.21
C GLY A 52 -12.70 -21.99 -9.49
N VAL A 53 -13.04 -20.93 -10.20
CA VAL A 53 -13.11 -19.54 -9.72
C VAL A 53 -14.32 -18.82 -10.30
N PRO A 54 -15.00 -17.93 -9.55
CA PRO A 54 -16.11 -17.14 -10.09
C PRO A 54 -15.62 -15.98 -10.97
N TRP A 55 -14.37 -15.59 -10.82
CA TRP A 55 -13.64 -14.58 -11.58
C TRP A 55 -12.15 -14.96 -11.65
N PRO A 56 -11.45 -14.65 -12.73
CA PRO A 56 -11.90 -14.02 -13.97
C PRO A 56 -12.71 -14.97 -14.87
N ALA A 57 -13.42 -14.38 -15.85
CA ALA A 57 -14.23 -15.17 -16.78
C ALA A 57 -13.32 -16.03 -17.68
N GLN A 58 -13.78 -17.26 -17.95
CA GLN A 58 -13.11 -18.18 -18.86
C GLN A 58 -12.94 -17.55 -20.26
N GLY A 59 -11.80 -17.80 -20.90
CA GLY A 59 -11.45 -17.24 -22.21
C GLY A 59 -10.85 -15.84 -22.19
N THR A 60 -10.75 -15.19 -21.01
CA THR A 60 -10.00 -13.94 -20.87
C THR A 60 -8.50 -14.20 -20.62
N LYS A 61 -7.64 -13.20 -20.89
CA LYS A 61 -6.20 -13.28 -20.59
C LYS A 61 -5.90 -13.50 -19.10
N LEU A 62 -6.81 -13.09 -18.24
CA LEU A 62 -6.67 -13.25 -16.79
C LEU A 62 -7.02 -14.67 -16.32
N TYR A 63 -7.73 -15.48 -17.14
CA TYR A 63 -8.12 -16.85 -16.76
C TYR A 63 -6.93 -17.81 -16.78
N ARG A 64 -6.11 -17.69 -15.76
CA ARG A 64 -4.91 -18.51 -15.49
C ARG A 64 -4.66 -18.55 -14.00
N THR A 65 -3.82 -19.46 -13.54
CA THR A 65 -3.33 -19.47 -12.16
C THR A 65 -2.49 -18.23 -11.90
N VAL A 66 -2.79 -17.51 -10.84
CA VAL A 66 -2.10 -16.32 -10.38
C VAL A 66 -1.84 -16.43 -8.87
N LEU A 67 -0.55 -16.58 -8.52
CA LEU A 67 -0.07 -16.86 -7.17
C LEU A 67 1.09 -15.91 -6.83
N PRO A 68 1.52 -15.81 -5.55
CA PRO A 68 2.57 -14.90 -5.11
C PRO A 68 3.90 -15.02 -5.86
N GLU A 69 4.32 -16.24 -6.22
CA GLU A 69 5.55 -16.47 -6.99
C GLU A 69 5.50 -15.83 -8.38
N HIS A 70 4.33 -15.73 -8.99
CA HIS A 70 4.18 -15.03 -10.27
C HIS A 70 4.43 -13.53 -10.11
N LEU A 71 3.93 -12.90 -9.02
CA LEU A 71 4.21 -11.51 -8.71
C LEU A 71 5.70 -11.27 -8.47
N ARG A 72 6.34 -12.14 -7.66
CA ARG A 72 7.78 -12.03 -7.38
C ARG A 72 8.66 -12.19 -8.62
N SER A 73 8.20 -12.94 -9.61
CA SER A 73 8.93 -13.15 -10.87
C SER A 73 8.86 -11.97 -11.84
N LEU A 74 7.98 -11.02 -11.63
CA LEU A 74 7.84 -9.86 -12.52
C LEU A 74 9.05 -8.94 -12.42
N LYS A 75 9.34 -8.24 -13.52
CA LYS A 75 10.24 -7.09 -13.47
C LYS A 75 9.56 -5.98 -12.66
N GLN A 76 10.24 -5.50 -11.63
CA GLN A 76 9.75 -4.46 -10.71
C GLN A 76 10.70 -3.27 -10.70
N TYR A 77 10.19 -2.06 -10.47
CA TYR A 77 11.01 -0.85 -10.32
C TYR A 77 11.71 -0.83 -8.95
N HIS A 78 10.93 -1.10 -7.88
CA HIS A 78 11.42 -1.44 -6.55
C HIS A 78 10.95 -2.86 -6.21
N PRO A 79 11.83 -3.72 -5.71
CA PRO A 79 11.42 -5.07 -5.28
C PRO A 79 10.28 -5.02 -4.27
N VAL A 80 9.17 -5.70 -4.57
CA VAL A 80 8.06 -5.86 -3.64
C VAL A 80 8.47 -6.85 -2.56
N THR A 81 8.37 -6.44 -1.31
CA THR A 81 8.80 -7.22 -0.14
C THR A 81 7.63 -7.86 0.60
N GLY A 82 6.41 -7.49 0.25
CA GLY A 82 5.19 -8.10 0.81
C GLY A 82 3.94 -7.59 0.13
N THR A 83 2.81 -8.27 0.39
CA THR A 83 1.53 -7.89 -0.21
C THR A 83 0.36 -8.04 0.75
N VAL A 84 -0.63 -7.15 0.61
CA VAL A 84 -1.98 -7.33 1.12
C VAL A 84 -2.86 -7.78 -0.05
N ILE A 85 -3.36 -9.01 0.04
CA ILE A 85 -4.27 -9.55 -0.97
C ILE A 85 -5.63 -8.87 -0.84
N VAL A 86 -6.21 -8.51 -1.98
CA VAL A 86 -7.63 -8.14 -2.06
C VAL A 86 -8.38 -9.27 -2.78
N GLU A 87 -9.54 -9.65 -2.26
CA GLU A 87 -10.34 -10.72 -2.81
C GLU A 87 -10.57 -10.61 -4.32
N ALA A 88 -10.58 -11.74 -5.00
CA ALA A 88 -10.92 -11.88 -6.42
C ALA A 88 -12.19 -12.74 -6.61
N SER A 89 -12.87 -13.11 -5.52
CA SER A 89 -13.97 -14.08 -5.51
C SER A 89 -15.15 -13.53 -4.73
N SER A 90 -16.36 -13.81 -5.24
CA SER A 90 -17.60 -13.57 -4.51
C SER A 90 -17.92 -14.68 -3.49
N TRP A 91 -17.17 -15.78 -3.48
CA TRP A 91 -17.41 -16.91 -2.59
C TRP A 91 -16.77 -16.69 -1.22
N VAL A 92 -17.56 -16.81 -0.16
CA VAL A 92 -17.11 -16.59 1.21
C VAL A 92 -15.99 -17.56 1.60
N GLU A 93 -16.06 -18.83 1.15
CA GLU A 93 -15.06 -19.85 1.47
C GLU A 93 -13.70 -19.61 0.78
N ASP A 94 -13.62 -18.76 -0.25
CA ASP A 94 -12.34 -18.37 -0.82
C ASP A 94 -11.49 -17.52 0.14
N ASN A 95 -12.08 -16.91 1.17
CA ASN A 95 -11.32 -16.30 2.26
C ASN A 95 -10.47 -17.36 3.00
N ALA A 96 -11.01 -18.55 3.22
CA ALA A 96 -10.25 -19.64 3.85
C ALA A 96 -9.11 -20.14 2.97
N TRP A 97 -9.33 -20.22 1.65
CA TRP A 97 -8.28 -20.56 0.70
C TRP A 97 -7.15 -19.52 0.68
N LEU A 98 -7.47 -18.22 0.71
CA LEU A 98 -6.48 -17.15 0.79
C LEU A 98 -5.70 -17.20 2.11
N LEU A 99 -6.36 -17.52 3.22
CA LEU A 99 -5.69 -17.67 4.51
C LEU A 99 -4.73 -18.87 4.53
N GLU A 100 -5.08 -19.98 3.90
CA GLU A 100 -4.18 -21.12 3.78
C GLU A 100 -2.98 -20.81 2.87
N LEU A 101 -3.21 -20.12 1.75
CA LEU A 101 -2.12 -19.61 0.89
C LEU A 101 -1.18 -18.69 1.68
N ALA A 102 -1.74 -17.78 2.48
CA ALA A 102 -0.95 -16.85 3.28
C ALA A 102 -0.19 -17.54 4.42
N LYS A 103 -0.70 -18.63 4.97
CA LYS A 103 -0.01 -19.41 6.00
C LYS A 103 1.32 -19.96 5.50
N GLU A 104 1.34 -20.46 4.27
CA GLU A 104 2.52 -21.06 3.66
C GLU A 104 3.51 -20.02 3.07
N ASP A 105 3.07 -18.77 2.83
CA ASP A 105 3.92 -17.74 2.20
C ASP A 105 3.98 -16.45 3.06
N PRO A 106 5.11 -16.20 3.77
CA PRO A 106 5.25 -15.00 4.61
C PRO A 106 5.25 -13.68 3.83
N PHE A 107 5.39 -13.71 2.52
CA PHE A 107 5.26 -12.55 1.64
C PHE A 107 3.86 -11.92 1.73
N ILE A 108 2.82 -12.71 2.06
CA ILE A 108 1.46 -12.23 2.28
C ILE A 108 1.34 -11.73 3.72
N VAL A 109 1.18 -10.41 3.90
CA VAL A 109 1.11 -9.77 5.22
C VAL A 109 -0.31 -9.47 5.69
N GLY A 110 -1.29 -9.61 4.82
CA GLY A 110 -2.70 -9.39 5.15
C GLY A 110 -3.63 -9.76 4.01
N ILE A 111 -4.90 -9.95 4.34
CA ILE A 111 -5.96 -10.29 3.41
C ILE A 111 -7.16 -9.38 3.64
N VAL A 112 -7.65 -8.80 2.55
CA VAL A 112 -8.93 -8.11 2.44
C VAL A 112 -9.87 -9.06 1.72
N GLY A 113 -10.73 -9.72 2.47
CA GLY A 113 -11.61 -10.76 1.98
C GLY A 113 -12.95 -10.25 1.45
N ARG A 114 -13.86 -11.19 1.19
CA ARG A 114 -15.24 -10.91 0.77
C ARG A 114 -16.21 -11.41 1.82
N LEU A 115 -16.97 -10.49 2.41
CA LEU A 115 -18.16 -10.80 3.23
C LEU A 115 -19.28 -9.85 2.81
N ASP A 116 -20.53 -10.29 2.95
CA ASP A 116 -21.69 -9.49 2.59
C ASP A 116 -22.34 -8.88 3.83
N PRO A 117 -22.29 -7.55 4.02
CA PRO A 117 -22.90 -6.86 5.16
C PRO A 117 -24.44 -6.98 5.22
N GLU A 118 -25.08 -7.37 4.12
CA GLU A 118 -26.52 -7.58 4.07
C GLU A 118 -26.92 -9.00 4.46
N SER A 119 -25.95 -9.92 4.61
CA SER A 119 -26.22 -11.29 5.08
C SER A 119 -26.56 -11.32 6.57
N SER A 120 -27.56 -12.14 6.94
CA SER A 120 -27.87 -12.41 8.36
C SER A 120 -26.70 -13.01 9.14
N ASP A 121 -25.77 -13.68 8.45
CA ASP A 121 -24.58 -14.30 9.04
C ASP A 121 -23.36 -13.38 9.09
N PHE A 122 -23.47 -12.12 8.65
CA PHE A 122 -22.33 -11.22 8.50
C PHE A 122 -21.45 -11.13 9.74
N ALA A 123 -22.04 -10.81 10.91
CA ALA A 123 -21.29 -10.69 12.17
C ALA A 123 -20.59 -12.01 12.56
N LYS A 124 -21.26 -13.16 12.34
CA LYS A 124 -20.69 -14.48 12.57
C LYS A 124 -19.49 -14.75 11.64
N GLN A 125 -19.59 -14.39 10.35
CA GLN A 125 -18.51 -14.57 9.39
C GLN A 125 -17.35 -13.62 9.69
N VAL A 126 -17.62 -12.38 10.10
CA VAL A 126 -16.58 -11.44 10.57
C VAL A 126 -15.81 -12.08 11.72
N GLY A 127 -16.48 -12.58 12.78
CA GLY A 127 -15.82 -13.27 13.90
C GLY A 127 -15.00 -14.47 13.41
N ARG A 128 -15.59 -15.34 12.58
CA ARG A 128 -14.91 -16.54 12.06
C ARG A 128 -13.57 -16.23 11.38
N PHE A 129 -13.51 -15.21 10.52
CA PHE A 129 -12.31 -14.90 9.77
C PHE A 129 -11.33 -14.02 10.54
N SER A 130 -11.82 -13.12 11.41
CA SER A 130 -10.97 -12.25 12.23
C SER A 130 -10.18 -13.00 13.30
N ASP A 131 -10.56 -14.26 13.64
CA ASP A 131 -9.75 -15.14 14.47
C ASP A 131 -8.34 -15.39 13.90
N ASN A 132 -8.16 -15.20 12.60
CA ASN A 132 -6.86 -15.24 11.94
C ASN A 132 -6.28 -13.83 11.77
N GLU A 133 -5.12 -13.59 12.37
CA GLU A 133 -4.43 -12.28 12.35
C GLU A 133 -4.11 -11.75 10.94
N LEU A 134 -4.10 -12.61 9.92
CA LEU A 134 -3.86 -12.20 8.53
C LEU A 134 -5.14 -11.66 7.86
N PHE A 135 -6.32 -11.86 8.43
CA PHE A 135 -7.56 -11.27 7.91
C PHE A 135 -7.68 -9.83 8.38
N ARG A 136 -7.40 -8.86 7.49
CA ARG A 136 -7.24 -7.44 7.84
C ARG A 136 -8.39 -6.55 7.42
N GLY A 137 -9.34 -7.06 6.65
CA GLY A 137 -10.48 -6.28 6.19
C GLY A 137 -11.36 -7.03 5.22
N ILE A 138 -12.37 -6.33 4.72
CA ILE A 138 -13.22 -6.82 3.62
C ILE A 138 -13.33 -5.74 2.54
N ARG A 139 -13.72 -6.16 1.32
CA ARG A 139 -14.05 -5.24 0.23
C ARG A 139 -15.53 -5.31 -0.13
N ILE A 140 -16.14 -4.12 -0.26
CA ILE A 140 -17.51 -3.97 -0.80
C ILE A 140 -17.53 -2.98 -1.97
N SER A 141 -18.62 -2.98 -2.74
CA SER A 141 -18.84 -1.96 -3.76
C SER A 141 -19.34 -0.65 -3.17
N SER A 142 -19.10 0.46 -3.87
CA SER A 142 -19.64 1.76 -3.46
C SER A 142 -21.18 1.79 -3.52
N GLN A 143 -21.78 1.04 -4.43
CA GLN A 143 -23.25 0.87 -4.50
C GLN A 143 -23.79 0.19 -3.24
N GLN A 144 -23.10 -0.84 -2.74
CA GLN A 144 -23.49 -1.52 -1.50
C GLN A 144 -23.37 -0.59 -0.30
N LEU A 145 -22.27 0.20 -0.21
CA LEU A 145 -22.11 1.20 0.85
C LEU A 145 -23.18 2.29 0.78
N GLN A 146 -23.49 2.79 -0.43
CA GLN A 146 -24.55 3.78 -0.66
C GLN A 146 -25.93 3.25 -0.27
N LYS A 147 -26.22 1.97 -0.56
CA LYS A 147 -27.46 1.31 -0.15
C LYS A 147 -27.59 1.27 1.37
N LEU A 148 -26.55 0.81 2.08
CA LEU A 148 -26.53 0.79 3.55
C LEU A 148 -26.72 2.20 4.14
N GLU A 149 -26.09 3.21 3.55
CA GLU A 149 -26.23 4.61 4.00
C GLU A 149 -27.66 5.11 3.81
N SER A 150 -28.25 4.92 2.62
CA SER A 150 -29.59 5.39 2.30
C SER A 150 -30.68 4.71 3.11
N GLN A 151 -30.45 3.49 3.55
CA GLN A 151 -31.37 2.72 4.41
C GLN A 151 -31.14 2.94 5.91
N SER A 152 -30.17 3.81 6.29
CA SER A 152 -29.75 4.02 7.67
C SER A 152 -29.23 2.72 8.36
N GLU A 153 -28.61 1.84 7.56
CA GLU A 153 -28.14 0.52 8.00
C GLU A 153 -26.60 0.45 8.14
N LEU A 154 -25.90 1.57 8.14
CA LEU A 154 -24.44 1.59 8.31
C LEU A 154 -23.97 0.90 9.60
N GLY A 155 -24.81 0.83 10.63
CA GLY A 155 -24.54 0.09 11.86
C GLY A 155 -24.25 -1.40 11.65
N LYS A 156 -24.69 -2.00 10.53
CA LYS A 156 -24.33 -3.38 10.15
C LYS A 156 -22.82 -3.58 9.97
N LEU A 157 -22.06 -2.51 9.74
CA LEU A 157 -20.61 -2.54 9.58
C LEU A 157 -19.83 -2.52 10.91
N SER A 158 -20.51 -2.29 12.06
CA SER A 158 -19.84 -2.22 13.38
C SER A 158 -18.99 -3.45 13.73
N PRO A 159 -19.36 -4.70 13.36
CA PRO A 159 -18.48 -5.84 13.63
C PRO A 159 -17.08 -5.71 13.05
N LEU A 160 -16.90 -4.96 11.96
CA LEU A 160 -15.58 -4.72 11.38
C LEU A 160 -14.70 -3.84 12.29
N SER A 161 -15.26 -2.74 12.82
CA SER A 161 -14.53 -1.86 13.72
C SER A 161 -14.24 -2.54 15.06
N GLU A 162 -15.18 -3.32 15.60
CA GLU A 162 -15.02 -4.11 16.82
C GLU A 162 -13.88 -5.12 16.73
N GLN A 163 -13.68 -5.72 15.55
CA GLN A 163 -12.57 -6.63 15.26
C GLN A 163 -11.32 -5.92 14.71
N GLY A 164 -11.32 -4.58 14.66
CA GLY A 164 -10.18 -3.81 14.16
C GLY A 164 -9.87 -4.02 12.67
N LEU A 165 -10.87 -4.45 11.88
CA LEU A 165 -10.75 -4.66 10.43
C LEU A 165 -10.94 -3.35 9.65
N ALA A 166 -10.40 -3.30 8.44
CA ALA A 166 -10.60 -2.19 7.50
C ALA A 166 -11.73 -2.51 6.50
N LEU A 167 -12.33 -1.48 5.92
CA LEU A 167 -13.32 -1.59 4.87
C LEU A 167 -12.78 -0.97 3.58
N ASP A 168 -12.40 -1.79 2.62
CA ASP A 168 -12.08 -1.38 1.27
C ASP A 168 -13.36 -1.10 0.48
N VAL A 169 -13.43 0.06 -0.16
CA VAL A 169 -14.58 0.41 -0.99
C VAL A 169 -14.12 0.64 -2.44
N ASN A 170 -14.67 -0.16 -3.35
CA ASN A 170 -14.40 -0.08 -4.77
C ASN A 170 -15.63 0.42 -5.54
N GLY A 171 -15.43 1.39 -6.44
CA GLY A 171 -16.52 1.95 -7.26
C GLY A 171 -16.00 3.01 -8.21
N GLY A 172 -16.91 3.80 -8.76
CA GLY A 172 -16.63 4.89 -9.72
C GLY A 172 -16.14 6.18 -9.06
N PRO A 173 -16.09 7.28 -9.85
CA PRO A 173 -15.59 8.58 -9.38
C PRO A 173 -16.46 9.25 -8.29
N ASP A 174 -17.63 8.75 -8.01
CA ASP A 174 -18.52 9.15 -6.90
C ASP A 174 -18.20 8.47 -5.57
N THR A 175 -17.38 7.40 -5.58
CA THR A 175 -17.01 6.62 -4.40
C THR A 175 -16.41 7.47 -3.26
N PRO A 176 -15.52 8.45 -3.51
CA PRO A 176 -14.98 9.28 -2.43
C PRO A 176 -16.08 10.01 -1.66
N ALA A 177 -17.08 10.58 -2.34
CA ALA A 177 -18.19 11.27 -1.70
C ALA A 177 -19.09 10.32 -0.89
N THR A 178 -19.29 9.08 -1.39
CA THR A 178 -20.01 8.03 -0.65
C THR A 178 -19.29 7.64 0.63
N ILE A 179 -17.96 7.42 0.55
CA ILE A 179 -17.12 7.11 1.73
C ILE A 179 -17.19 8.25 2.75
N ALA A 180 -17.11 9.51 2.30
CA ALA A 180 -17.13 10.67 3.20
C ALA A 180 -18.35 10.68 4.14
N LYS A 181 -19.53 10.33 3.62
CA LYS A 181 -20.77 10.26 4.38
C LYS A 181 -20.74 9.13 5.42
N ALA A 182 -20.30 7.94 5.00
CA ALA A 182 -20.22 6.78 5.88
C ALA A 182 -19.13 6.93 6.96
N ALA A 183 -17.95 7.43 6.59
CA ALA A 183 -16.82 7.60 7.50
C ALA A 183 -17.10 8.60 8.63
N LYS A 184 -17.91 9.64 8.37
CA LYS A 184 -18.37 10.58 9.38
C LYS A 184 -19.28 9.91 10.42
N GLN A 185 -20.09 8.92 9.99
CA GLN A 185 -21.03 8.20 10.87
C GLN A 185 -20.36 7.04 11.61
N LEU A 186 -19.25 6.49 11.06
CA LEU A 186 -18.51 5.36 11.61
C LEU A 186 -17.03 5.76 11.84
N PRO A 187 -16.74 6.64 12.83
CA PRO A 187 -15.40 7.19 13.01
C PRO A 187 -14.35 6.14 13.44
N ASP A 188 -14.79 5.03 14.03
CA ASP A 188 -13.92 3.94 14.49
C ASP A 188 -13.59 2.93 13.38
N LEU A 189 -14.33 2.95 12.27
CA LEU A 189 -14.07 2.08 11.12
C LEU A 189 -13.07 2.75 10.16
N ARG A 190 -12.01 2.05 9.79
CA ARG A 190 -11.07 2.51 8.78
C ARG A 190 -11.60 2.20 7.38
N PHE A 191 -11.77 3.25 6.58
CA PHE A 191 -12.18 3.14 5.18
C PHE A 191 -10.98 3.28 4.26
N ILE A 192 -10.91 2.42 3.25
CA ILE A 192 -9.87 2.44 2.23
C ILE A 192 -10.52 2.71 0.87
N LEU A 193 -10.32 3.91 0.35
CA LEU A 193 -10.74 4.25 -1.02
C LEU A 193 -9.84 3.52 -2.01
N ASN A 194 -10.41 2.60 -2.78
CA ASN A 194 -9.65 1.88 -3.80
C ASN A 194 -9.49 2.72 -5.07
N HIS A 195 -8.29 2.65 -5.67
CA HIS A 195 -8.03 3.10 -7.04
C HIS A 195 -8.35 4.58 -7.30
N ILE A 196 -8.12 5.44 -6.30
CA ILE A 196 -8.50 6.86 -6.37
C ILE A 196 -9.97 7.08 -6.82
N GLY A 197 -10.85 6.09 -6.55
CA GLY A 197 -12.24 6.09 -7.02
C GLY A 197 -12.39 5.75 -8.50
N ASN A 198 -11.46 5.03 -9.10
CA ASN A 198 -11.47 4.64 -10.52
C ASN A 198 -11.84 5.78 -11.48
N VAL A 199 -11.36 6.98 -11.22
CA VAL A 199 -11.54 8.11 -12.12
C VAL A 199 -10.83 7.86 -13.45
N GLU A 200 -11.40 8.31 -14.55
CA GLU A 200 -10.70 8.29 -15.83
C GLU A 200 -9.54 9.29 -15.80
N VAL A 201 -8.32 8.80 -16.10
CA VAL A 201 -7.11 9.63 -16.17
C VAL A 201 -6.89 10.05 -17.62
N SER A 202 -6.76 11.35 -17.86
CA SER A 202 -6.58 11.90 -19.19
C SER A 202 -5.72 13.16 -19.17
N SER A 203 -5.45 13.76 -20.33
CA SER A 203 -4.80 15.06 -20.42
C SER A 203 -5.69 16.24 -19.99
N SER A 204 -6.97 16.00 -19.77
CA SER A 204 -7.89 17.01 -19.24
C SER A 204 -7.68 17.20 -17.73
N PRO A 205 -8.02 18.38 -17.17
CA PRO A 205 -8.03 18.58 -15.74
C PRO A 205 -8.91 17.56 -15.00
N PRO A 206 -8.54 17.12 -13.80
CA PRO A 206 -9.36 16.21 -13.01
C PRO A 206 -10.78 16.74 -12.79
N PRO A 207 -11.83 15.89 -12.90
CA PRO A 207 -13.22 16.31 -12.78
C PRO A 207 -13.51 17.00 -11.44
N SER A 208 -14.24 18.12 -11.46
CA SER A 208 -14.52 18.94 -10.27
C SER A 208 -15.26 18.18 -9.18
N GLU A 209 -16.26 17.38 -9.54
CA GLU A 209 -17.05 16.61 -8.57
C GLU A 209 -16.22 15.51 -7.93
N TRP A 210 -15.33 14.84 -8.69
CA TRP A 210 -14.41 13.86 -8.13
C TRP A 210 -13.42 14.53 -7.15
N ARG A 211 -12.83 15.69 -7.51
CA ARG A 211 -11.93 16.44 -6.61
C ARG A 211 -12.62 16.78 -5.29
N LYS A 212 -13.83 17.34 -5.38
CA LYS A 212 -14.64 17.66 -4.20
C LYS A 212 -14.94 16.43 -3.34
N GLY A 213 -15.28 15.30 -3.99
CA GLY A 213 -15.46 14.03 -3.28
C GLY A 213 -14.21 13.56 -2.54
N VAL A 214 -13.03 13.66 -3.18
CA VAL A 214 -11.73 13.33 -2.59
C VAL A 214 -11.44 14.22 -1.36
N GLU A 215 -11.67 15.53 -1.45
CA GLU A 215 -11.50 16.48 -0.34
C GLU A 215 -12.43 16.14 0.83
N LEU A 216 -13.71 15.83 0.55
CA LEU A 216 -14.67 15.42 1.57
C LEU A 216 -14.29 14.09 2.25
N ALA A 217 -13.80 13.12 1.49
CA ALA A 217 -13.32 11.86 2.05
C ALA A 217 -12.11 12.08 2.95
N ALA A 218 -11.14 12.86 2.47
CA ALA A 218 -9.91 13.17 3.19
C ALA A 218 -10.11 13.99 4.47
N ALA A 219 -11.22 14.73 4.59
CA ALA A 219 -11.58 15.45 5.81
C ALA A 219 -11.87 14.51 7.00
N ASN A 220 -12.08 13.21 6.75
CA ASN A 220 -12.26 12.18 7.78
C ASN A 220 -10.94 11.47 8.06
N ALA A 221 -10.44 11.52 9.29
CA ALA A 221 -9.14 10.98 9.68
C ALA A 221 -9.04 9.45 9.52
N ASN A 222 -10.18 8.76 9.54
CA ASN A 222 -10.30 7.31 9.39
C ASN A 222 -10.36 6.83 7.93
N VAL A 223 -10.12 7.73 6.95
CA VAL A 223 -10.11 7.39 5.52
C VAL A 223 -8.70 7.43 4.96
N TYR A 224 -8.31 6.36 4.27
CA TYR A 224 -7.07 6.21 3.50
C TYR A 224 -7.39 6.07 2.01
N CYS A 225 -6.43 6.35 1.14
CA CYS A 225 -6.61 6.24 -0.30
C CYS A 225 -5.48 5.43 -0.95
N LYS A 226 -5.85 4.42 -1.75
CA LYS A 226 -4.90 3.72 -2.62
C LYS A 226 -4.65 4.53 -3.88
N ILE A 227 -3.41 4.97 -4.09
CA ILE A 227 -2.95 5.47 -5.39
C ILE A 227 -2.60 4.24 -6.23
N SER A 228 -3.57 3.79 -7.01
CA SER A 228 -3.54 2.56 -7.81
C SER A 228 -4.49 2.67 -8.99
N ALA A 229 -4.44 1.72 -9.93
CA ALA A 229 -5.23 1.66 -11.16
C ALA A 229 -5.14 2.94 -12.04
N LEU A 230 -4.02 3.65 -11.95
CA LEU A 230 -3.78 4.85 -12.75
C LEU A 230 -3.66 4.53 -14.24
N VAL A 231 -2.92 3.46 -14.56
CA VAL A 231 -2.69 3.02 -15.94
C VAL A 231 -3.98 2.48 -16.57
N GLU A 232 -4.82 1.78 -15.80
CA GLU A 232 -6.15 1.35 -16.25
C GLU A 232 -7.07 2.55 -16.48
N GLY A 233 -7.02 3.55 -15.60
CA GLY A 233 -7.73 4.81 -15.77
C GLY A 233 -7.33 5.54 -17.05
N ALA A 234 -6.03 5.51 -17.40
CA ALA A 234 -5.48 6.12 -18.61
C ALA A 234 -5.78 5.30 -19.88
N ALA A 235 -5.83 3.97 -19.76
CA ALA A 235 -6.04 3.07 -20.90
C ALA A 235 -7.53 2.90 -21.28
N ARG A 236 -8.46 3.56 -20.61
CA ARG A 236 -9.89 3.49 -20.94
C ARG A 236 -10.15 3.83 -22.40
N ASN A 237 -11.19 3.22 -22.94
CA ASN A 237 -11.61 3.42 -24.33
C ASN A 237 -10.53 3.01 -25.37
N GLY A 238 -9.68 2.00 -25.02
CA GLY A 238 -8.66 1.46 -25.92
C GLY A 238 -7.42 2.35 -26.09
N ARG A 239 -7.25 3.36 -25.24
CA ARG A 239 -6.03 4.20 -25.23
C ARG A 239 -4.84 3.42 -24.69
N THR A 240 -3.64 3.85 -25.06
CA THR A 240 -2.39 3.37 -24.44
C THR A 240 -2.08 4.22 -23.23
N ALA A 241 -1.81 3.60 -22.08
CA ALA A 241 -1.37 4.31 -20.90
C ALA A 241 0.02 4.95 -21.13
N PRO A 242 0.20 6.27 -20.95
CA PRO A 242 1.49 6.93 -21.08
C PRO A 242 2.53 6.44 -20.07
N ASP A 243 3.83 6.62 -20.38
CA ASP A 243 4.96 6.30 -19.48
C ASP A 243 5.38 7.50 -18.64
N ASP A 244 4.92 8.69 -19.00
CA ASP A 244 5.31 9.95 -18.38
C ASP A 244 4.53 10.18 -17.09
N VAL A 245 5.23 10.37 -15.97
CA VAL A 245 4.63 10.66 -14.67
C VAL A 245 3.85 11.99 -14.69
N GLU A 246 4.26 12.96 -15.48
CA GLU A 246 3.61 14.28 -15.57
C GLU A 246 2.17 14.16 -16.09
N PHE A 247 1.87 13.12 -16.88
CA PHE A 247 0.50 12.83 -17.32
C PHE A 247 -0.44 12.47 -16.16
N TYR A 248 0.05 11.74 -15.16
CA TYR A 248 -0.72 11.26 -14.01
C TYR A 248 -0.72 12.25 -12.84
N LYS A 249 0.29 13.10 -12.78
CA LYS A 249 0.53 14.04 -11.69
C LYS A 249 -0.69 14.90 -11.32
N PRO A 250 -1.48 15.47 -12.25
CA PRO A 250 -2.65 16.27 -11.87
C PRO A 250 -3.67 15.49 -11.03
N TYR A 251 -3.81 14.18 -11.27
CA TYR A 251 -4.74 13.31 -10.53
C TYR A 251 -4.13 12.88 -9.19
N ILE A 252 -2.84 12.52 -9.19
CA ILE A 252 -2.14 12.14 -7.96
C ILE A 252 -2.05 13.34 -7.01
N ASP A 253 -1.78 14.56 -7.52
CA ASP A 253 -1.70 15.78 -6.71
C ASP A 253 -3.02 16.07 -5.97
N VAL A 254 -4.19 15.84 -6.59
CA VAL A 254 -5.48 16.00 -5.92
C VAL A 254 -5.57 15.10 -4.69
N VAL A 255 -5.22 13.83 -4.85
CA VAL A 255 -5.26 12.84 -3.75
C VAL A 255 -4.19 13.14 -2.71
N TRP A 256 -2.96 13.40 -3.14
CA TRP A 256 -1.84 13.68 -2.25
C TRP A 256 -2.07 14.94 -1.40
N ASN A 257 -2.54 16.02 -2.01
CA ASN A 257 -2.80 17.28 -1.30
C ASN A 257 -3.98 17.17 -0.33
N ALA A 258 -4.99 16.35 -0.64
CA ALA A 258 -6.13 16.14 0.23
C ALA A 258 -5.81 15.22 1.41
N PHE A 259 -5.21 14.05 1.17
CA PHE A 259 -4.96 13.04 2.19
C PHE A 259 -3.65 13.24 2.96
N GLY A 260 -2.71 14.03 2.41
CA GLY A 260 -1.36 14.16 2.95
C GLY A 260 -0.51 12.90 2.78
N GLU A 261 0.75 12.98 3.19
CA GLU A 261 1.71 11.88 3.06
C GLU A 261 1.43 10.67 3.96
N ASP A 262 0.55 10.82 4.97
CA ASP A 262 0.28 9.79 5.99
C ASP A 262 -0.88 8.86 5.67
N ARG A 263 -1.73 9.20 4.67
CA ARG A 263 -2.96 8.46 4.39
C ARG A 263 -3.12 8.02 2.93
N VAL A 264 -2.04 8.05 2.17
CA VAL A 264 -1.95 7.50 0.82
C VAL A 264 -1.14 6.22 0.85
N ILE A 265 -1.59 5.16 0.17
CA ILE A 265 -0.95 3.84 0.16
C ILE A 265 -0.78 3.32 -1.26
N TYR A 266 0.28 2.53 -1.47
CA TYR A 266 0.57 1.89 -2.73
C TYR A 266 -0.31 0.66 -2.98
N GLY A 267 -0.70 0.45 -4.24
CA GLY A 267 -1.31 -0.76 -4.75
C GLY A 267 -1.16 -0.86 -6.26
N SER A 268 -0.91 -2.05 -6.78
CA SER A 268 -0.72 -2.28 -8.22
C SER A 268 -2.00 -2.58 -8.98
N ASN A 269 -2.99 -3.16 -8.30
CA ASN A 269 -4.14 -3.84 -8.92
C ASN A 269 -3.73 -5.02 -9.83
N TRP A 270 -2.55 -5.60 -9.58
CA TRP A 270 -2.10 -6.76 -10.34
C TRP A 270 -2.92 -8.03 -10.02
N PRO A 271 -3.28 -8.85 -11.01
CA PRO A 271 -2.89 -8.85 -12.41
C PRO A 271 -3.83 -8.04 -13.35
N VAL A 272 -4.87 -7.39 -12.83
CA VAL A 272 -5.82 -6.60 -13.64
C VAL A 272 -5.10 -5.51 -14.44
N SER A 273 -4.12 -4.88 -13.83
CA SER A 273 -3.28 -3.83 -14.44
C SER A 273 -2.51 -4.26 -15.68
N GLU A 274 -2.25 -5.58 -15.88
CA GLU A 274 -1.60 -6.11 -17.10
C GLU A 274 -2.38 -5.80 -18.39
N SER A 275 -3.68 -5.50 -18.27
CA SER A 275 -4.47 -5.06 -19.39
C SER A 275 -4.09 -3.69 -19.94
N ALA A 276 -3.37 -2.88 -19.14
CA ALA A 276 -3.02 -1.50 -19.43
C ALA A 276 -1.51 -1.24 -19.49
N ALA A 277 -0.74 -1.90 -18.60
CA ALA A 277 0.71 -1.75 -18.52
C ALA A 277 1.36 -2.94 -17.79
N ASP A 278 2.65 -3.16 -18.00
CA ASP A 278 3.44 -4.06 -17.17
C ASP A 278 3.63 -3.51 -15.76
N TYR A 279 4.00 -4.41 -14.83
CA TYR A 279 4.19 -4.06 -13.42
C TYR A 279 5.29 -3.02 -13.19
N TYR A 280 6.39 -3.10 -13.93
CA TYR A 280 7.50 -2.16 -13.83
C TYR A 280 7.04 -0.73 -14.15
N LYS A 281 6.28 -0.54 -15.22
CA LYS A 281 5.77 0.75 -15.65
C LYS A 281 4.83 1.37 -14.63
N LEU A 282 3.82 0.63 -14.19
CA LEU A 282 2.84 1.17 -13.22
C LEU A 282 3.51 1.57 -11.89
N GLN A 283 4.45 0.74 -11.41
CA GLN A 283 5.19 1.04 -10.17
C GLN A 283 6.13 2.22 -10.35
N LYS A 284 6.84 2.31 -11.48
CA LYS A 284 7.75 3.42 -11.80
C LYS A 284 7.03 4.77 -11.78
N ILE A 285 5.81 4.86 -12.32
CA ILE A 285 5.03 6.10 -12.34
C ILE A 285 4.85 6.64 -10.92
N VAL A 286 4.36 5.82 -9.99
CA VAL A 286 4.14 6.26 -8.61
C VAL A 286 5.45 6.44 -7.85
N ALA A 287 6.47 5.62 -8.12
CA ALA A 287 7.78 5.73 -7.49
C ALA A 287 8.47 7.07 -7.82
N LEU A 288 8.45 7.48 -9.08
CA LEU A 288 8.97 8.78 -9.50
C LEU A 288 8.21 9.93 -8.84
N TYR A 289 6.88 9.85 -8.77
CA TYR A 289 6.09 10.87 -8.12
C TYR A 289 6.42 11.02 -6.63
N VAL A 290 6.50 9.91 -5.88
CA VAL A 290 6.75 10.01 -4.43
C VAL A 290 8.20 10.30 -4.10
N ALA A 291 9.16 9.97 -4.98
CA ALA A 291 10.56 10.34 -4.82
C ALA A 291 10.75 11.87 -4.74
N ASP A 292 9.97 12.63 -5.51
CA ASP A 292 9.96 14.10 -5.45
C ASP A 292 9.42 14.65 -4.12
N LYS A 293 8.72 13.84 -3.33
CA LYS A 293 8.22 14.18 -1.99
C LYS A 293 9.24 13.88 -0.88
N GLY A 294 10.33 13.20 -1.21
CA GLY A 294 11.42 12.85 -0.30
C GLY A 294 11.35 11.43 0.28
N ASP A 295 12.46 10.99 0.90
CA ASP A 295 12.63 9.61 1.40
C ASP A 295 11.58 9.21 2.44
N GLN A 296 11.25 10.10 3.37
CA GLN A 296 10.25 9.81 4.40
C GLN A 296 8.86 9.56 3.80
N ALA A 297 8.43 10.39 2.86
CA ALA A 297 7.15 10.24 2.16
C ALA A 297 7.12 8.94 1.32
N THR A 298 8.25 8.62 0.66
CA THR A 298 8.42 7.37 -0.09
C THR A 298 8.23 6.14 0.81
N ARG A 299 8.89 6.10 1.98
CA ARG A 299 8.76 5.00 2.95
C ARG A 299 7.35 4.88 3.54
N LYS A 300 6.70 6.01 3.80
CA LYS A 300 5.30 6.05 4.24
C LYS A 300 4.39 5.45 3.19
N PHE A 301 4.49 5.93 1.95
CA PHE A 301 3.65 5.50 0.83
C PHE A 301 3.77 4.01 0.53
N PHE A 302 5.00 3.48 0.46
CA PHE A 302 5.22 2.10 0.09
C PHE A 302 4.99 1.08 1.22
N SER A 303 5.05 1.47 2.50
CA SER A 303 4.94 0.51 3.60
C SER A 303 4.21 1.04 4.83
N ARG A 304 4.67 2.15 5.45
CA ARG A 304 4.24 2.52 6.79
C ARG A 304 2.76 2.88 6.87
N ASN A 305 2.23 3.56 5.86
CA ASN A 305 0.81 3.91 5.80
C ASN A 305 -0.08 2.67 5.65
N ALA A 306 0.39 1.65 4.93
CA ALA A 306 -0.29 0.38 4.83
C ALA A 306 -0.39 -0.33 6.19
N SER A 307 0.67 -0.25 6.99
CA SER A 307 0.66 -0.76 8.36
C SER A 307 -0.38 -0.05 9.23
N ALA A 308 -0.49 1.28 9.11
CA ALA A 308 -1.52 2.05 9.83
C ALA A 308 -2.94 1.72 9.35
N ALA A 309 -3.13 1.58 8.02
CA ALA A 309 -4.42 1.31 7.41
C ALA A 309 -4.96 -0.08 7.71
N TYR A 310 -4.13 -1.11 7.53
CA TYR A 310 -4.56 -2.51 7.66
C TYR A 310 -4.15 -3.16 8.99
N ARG A 311 -3.20 -2.54 9.74
CA ARG A 311 -2.61 -3.15 10.94
C ARG A 311 -2.08 -4.56 10.66
N TRP A 312 -1.46 -4.72 9.47
CA TRP A 312 -0.84 -5.98 9.10
C TRP A 312 0.32 -6.31 10.05
N ILE A 313 0.63 -7.59 10.15
CA ILE A 313 1.66 -8.09 11.05
C ILE A 313 2.98 -8.33 10.31
N GLU A 314 4.12 -8.07 10.98
CA GLU A 314 5.42 -8.45 10.46
C GLU A 314 5.56 -9.97 10.52
N ARG A 315 6.05 -10.58 9.43
CA ARG A 315 6.20 -12.03 9.32
C ARG A 315 7.67 -12.42 9.19
N PRO A 316 8.16 -13.37 10.03
CA PRO A 316 9.51 -13.91 9.88
C PRO A 316 9.73 -14.45 8.46
N GLY A 317 10.90 -14.21 7.87
CA GLY A 317 11.27 -14.68 6.52
C GLY A 317 10.65 -13.88 5.35
N ARG A 318 9.84 -12.85 5.61
CA ARG A 318 9.18 -12.07 4.56
C ARG A 318 10.15 -11.44 3.55
N ARG A 319 11.33 -11.06 3.99
CA ARG A 319 12.34 -10.35 3.18
C ARG A 319 13.47 -11.26 2.69
N GLU A 320 13.38 -12.55 2.97
CA GLU A 320 14.30 -13.58 2.50
C GLU A 320 13.83 -14.13 1.14
#